data_15d42467f762d94027ec071c175ca7da
#
_entry.id   15d42467f762d94027ec071c175ca7da
#
_cell.length_a   1.000
_cell.length_b   1.000
_cell.length_c   1.000
_cell.angle_alpha   90.00
_cell.angle_beta   90.00
_cell.angle_gamma   90.00
#
_symmetry.space_group_name_H-M   'P 1'
#
loop_
_entity.id
_entity.type
_entity.pdbx_description
1 polymer ?
#
loop_
_entity_poly.entity_id
_entity_poly.type
_entity_poly.pdbx_seq_one_letter_code
_entity_poly.pdbx_strand_id
1 'polypeptide(L)'
;MNTTCVHSCKGLCSALEVAEHREQEAIREYTKFAAGCDYPDVRAIIDELIREREKGLAFIREKREILTVKFHAIDRINDSFA
;
A
#
# COMPACT_ATOMS: atom_id res chain seq x y z
N MET A 1 -14.04 -12.48 19.26
CA MET A 1 -13.88 -12.14 18.17
C MET A 1 -14.62 -12.81 17.26
N ASN A 2 -15.40 -12.67 16.94
CA ASN A 2 -16.15 -13.20 16.16
C ASN A 2 -16.42 -12.65 14.99
N THR A 3 -15.76 -11.79 14.66
CA THR A 3 -15.98 -11.19 13.51
C THR A 3 -15.87 -12.16 12.42
N THR A 4 -16.62 -12.15 11.50
CA THR A 4 -16.51 -12.99 10.37
C THR A 4 -15.26 -12.61 9.68
N CYS A 5 -14.54 -13.52 9.15
CA CYS A 5 -13.32 -13.31 8.40
C CYS A 5 -13.53 -12.32 7.26
N VAL A 6 -14.70 -12.32 6.65
CA VAL A 6 -15.01 -11.43 5.53
C VAL A 6 -14.95 -9.96 5.95
N HIS A 7 -15.52 -9.60 7.10
CA HIS A 7 -15.47 -8.24 7.57
C HIS A 7 -14.05 -7.80 7.90
N SER A 8 -13.28 -8.64 8.59
CA SER A 8 -11.90 -8.34 8.95
C SER A 8 -11.03 -8.20 7.71
N CYS A 9 -11.27 -9.05 6.72
CA CYS A 9 -10.46 -9.05 5.51
C CYS A 9 -10.75 -7.84 4.62
N LYS A 10 -12.01 -7.41 4.53
CA LYS A 10 -12.35 -6.19 3.81
C LYS A 10 -11.77 -4.97 4.50
N GLY A 11 -11.76 -5.00 5.84
CA GLY A 11 -11.11 -3.97 6.61
C GLY A 11 -9.61 -3.91 6.33
N LEU A 12 -8.98 -5.06 6.14
CA LEU A 12 -7.58 -5.12 5.78
C LEU A 12 -7.33 -4.49 4.41
N CYS A 13 -8.18 -4.76 3.42
CA CYS A 13 -8.04 -4.14 2.11
C CYS A 13 -8.12 -2.62 2.20
N SER A 14 -9.04 -2.09 3.00
CA SER A 14 -9.16 -0.65 3.21
C SER A 14 -7.91 -0.09 3.91
N ALA A 15 -7.38 -0.82 4.88
CA ALA A 15 -6.17 -0.41 5.57
C ALA A 15 -4.98 -0.38 4.62
N LEU A 16 -4.92 -1.32 3.68
CA LEU A 16 -3.84 -1.35 2.70
C LEU A 16 -3.96 -0.19 1.71
N GLU A 17 -5.18 0.23 1.35
CA GLU A 17 -5.35 1.42 0.52
C GLU A 17 -4.81 2.66 1.22
N VAL A 18 -5.08 2.78 2.51
CA VAL A 18 -4.55 3.88 3.31
C VAL A 18 -3.03 3.81 3.37
N ALA A 19 -2.49 2.60 3.54
CA ALA A 19 -1.04 2.40 3.58
C ALA A 19 -0.38 2.80 2.26
N GLU A 20 -1.00 2.46 1.12
CA GLU A 20 -0.50 2.90 -0.19
C GLU A 20 -0.44 4.41 -0.26
N HIS A 21 -1.51 5.07 0.17
CA HIS A 21 -1.58 6.52 0.14
C HIS A 21 -0.48 7.15 0.99
N ARG A 22 -0.23 6.60 2.17
CA ARG A 22 0.82 7.07 3.05
C ARG A 22 2.22 6.89 2.44
N GLU A 23 2.45 5.78 1.75
CA GLU A 23 3.72 5.56 1.07
C GLU A 23 3.91 6.56 -0.06
N GLN A 24 2.86 6.84 -0.82
CA GLN A 24 2.91 7.84 -1.90
C GLN A 24 3.19 9.24 -1.35
N GLU A 25 2.57 9.58 -0.21
CA GLU A 25 2.82 10.86 0.43
C GLU A 25 4.27 10.99 0.89
N ALA A 26 4.81 9.93 1.48
CA ALA A 26 6.21 9.93 1.93
C ALA A 26 7.15 10.12 0.74
N ILE A 27 6.89 9.45 -0.38
CA ILE A 27 7.70 9.59 -1.58
C ILE A 27 7.67 11.03 -2.09
N ARG A 28 6.49 11.64 -2.10
CA ARG A 28 6.35 13.05 -2.52
C ARG A 28 7.16 13.98 -1.62
N GLU A 29 7.09 13.76 -0.31
CA GLU A 29 7.84 14.59 0.64
C GLU A 29 9.34 14.45 0.45
N TYR A 30 9.84 13.22 0.34
CA TYR A 30 11.25 12.98 0.10
C TYR A 30 11.71 13.58 -1.23
N THR A 31 10.87 13.50 -2.25
CA THR A 31 11.19 14.08 -3.56
C THR A 31 11.36 15.60 -3.46
N LYS A 32 10.52 16.25 -2.66
CA LYS A 32 10.66 17.69 -2.43
C LYS A 32 11.98 18.02 -1.73
N PHE A 33 12.35 17.23 -0.71
CA PHE A 33 13.61 17.43 -0.02
C PHE A 33 14.79 17.22 -0.97
N ALA A 34 14.73 16.21 -1.82
CA ALA A 34 15.80 15.95 -2.79
C ALA A 34 15.96 17.09 -3.75
N ALA A 35 14.86 17.68 -4.21
CA ALA A 35 14.90 18.79 -5.16
C ALA A 35 15.57 20.03 -4.58
N GLY A 36 15.45 20.25 -3.28
CA GLY A 36 16.06 21.39 -2.62
C GLY A 36 17.42 21.11 -1.98
N CYS A 37 17.95 19.90 -2.19
CA CYS A 37 19.17 19.51 -1.49
C CYS A 37 20.40 19.76 -2.36
N ASP A 38 21.35 20.54 -1.83
CA ASP A 38 22.57 20.88 -2.55
C ASP A 38 23.75 19.95 -2.20
N TYR A 39 23.56 19.04 -1.25
CA TYR A 39 24.63 18.14 -0.83
C TYR A 39 24.46 16.77 -1.48
N PRO A 40 25.39 16.36 -2.35
CA PRO A 40 25.26 15.09 -3.08
C PRO A 40 25.14 13.85 -2.18
N ASP A 41 25.86 13.83 -1.04
CA ASP A 41 25.80 12.70 -0.12
C ASP A 41 24.46 12.62 0.57
N VAL A 42 23.87 13.74 0.96
CA VAL A 42 22.54 13.77 1.58
C VAL A 42 21.49 13.39 0.54
N ARG A 43 21.63 13.88 -0.69
CA ARG A 43 20.71 13.55 -1.76
C ARG A 43 20.70 12.06 -2.05
N ALA A 44 21.86 11.42 -1.99
CA ALA A 44 21.97 9.98 -2.19
C ALA A 44 21.20 9.21 -1.11
N ILE A 45 21.22 9.69 0.12
CA ILE A 45 20.46 9.09 1.21
C ILE A 45 18.96 9.24 0.95
N ILE A 46 18.53 10.41 0.51
CA ILE A 46 17.11 10.65 0.20
C ILE A 46 16.65 9.73 -0.94
N ASP A 47 17.47 9.60 -1.98
CA ASP A 47 17.14 8.72 -3.10
C ASP A 47 17.01 7.27 -2.66
N GLU A 48 17.82 6.85 -1.69
CA GLU A 48 17.75 5.52 -1.14
C GLU A 48 16.46 5.33 -0.35
N LEU A 49 16.07 6.31 0.44
CA LEU A 49 14.81 6.30 1.17
C LEU A 49 13.62 6.19 0.21
N ILE A 50 13.65 6.93 -0.88
CA ILE A 50 12.60 6.89 -1.90
C ILE A 50 12.50 5.47 -2.49
N ARG A 51 13.64 4.87 -2.85
CA ARG A 51 13.65 3.53 -3.42
C ARG A 51 13.03 2.51 -2.47
N GLU A 52 13.33 2.62 -1.18
CA GLU A 52 12.77 1.69 -0.20
C GLU A 52 11.25 1.86 -0.06
N ARG A 53 10.78 3.10 -0.10
CA ARG A 53 9.34 3.35 -0.07
C ARG A 53 8.64 2.84 -1.32
N GLU A 54 9.27 3.00 -2.48
CA GLU A 54 8.72 2.49 -3.73
C GLU A 54 8.59 0.98 -3.72
N LYS A 55 9.57 0.27 -3.16
CA LYS A 55 9.49 -1.17 -3.00
C LYS A 55 8.34 -1.56 -2.07
N GLY A 56 8.20 -0.85 -0.96
CA GLY A 56 7.11 -1.09 -0.02
C GLY A 56 5.75 -0.84 -0.64
N LEU A 57 5.63 0.23 -1.44
CA LEU A 57 4.40 0.55 -2.13
C LEU A 57 4.02 -0.55 -3.13
N ALA A 58 4.98 -1.02 -3.91
CA ALA A 58 4.75 -2.10 -4.86
C ALA A 58 4.31 -3.39 -4.15
N PHE A 59 4.93 -3.69 -3.01
CA PHE A 59 4.58 -4.85 -2.22
C PHE A 59 3.14 -4.76 -1.69
N ILE A 60 2.77 -3.60 -1.15
CA ILE A 60 1.43 -3.37 -0.63
C ILE A 60 0.39 -3.51 -1.73
N ARG A 61 0.65 -2.92 -2.89
CA ARG A 61 -0.25 -2.99 -4.05
C ARG A 61 -0.47 -4.43 -4.51
N GLU A 62 0.60 -5.21 -4.56
CA GLU A 62 0.51 -6.60 -4.95
C GLU A 62 -0.37 -7.39 -3.99
N LYS A 63 -0.15 -7.22 -2.69
CA LYS A 63 -0.92 -7.96 -1.69
C LYS A 63 -2.38 -7.50 -1.66
N ARG A 64 -2.63 -6.21 -1.81
CA ARG A 64 -3.99 -5.70 -1.86
C ARG A 64 -4.74 -6.26 -3.08
N GLU A 65 -4.06 -6.35 -4.22
CA GLU A 65 -4.67 -6.88 -5.42
C GLU A 65 -5.04 -8.35 -5.25
N ILE A 66 -4.15 -9.14 -4.68
CA ILE A 66 -4.42 -10.56 -4.40
C ILE A 66 -5.64 -10.71 -3.50
N LEU A 67 -5.72 -9.92 -2.44
CA LEU A 67 -6.83 -9.97 -1.50
C LEU A 67 -8.14 -9.51 -2.15
N THR A 68 -8.08 -8.48 -2.96
CA THR A 68 -9.25 -7.96 -3.66
C THR A 68 -9.85 -9.03 -4.58
N VAL A 69 -9.01 -9.72 -5.32
CA VAL A 69 -9.45 -10.79 -6.20
C VAL A 69 -10.08 -11.93 -5.39
N LYS A 70 -9.45 -12.30 -4.29
CA LYS A 70 -9.96 -13.38 -3.44
C LYS A 70 -11.33 -13.04 -2.88
N PHE A 71 -11.50 -11.83 -2.35
CA PHE A 71 -12.77 -11.43 -1.75
C PHE A 71 -13.86 -11.24 -2.79
N HIS A 72 -13.50 -10.80 -3.97
CA HIS A 72 -14.44 -10.69 -5.06
C HIS A 72 -14.98 -12.09 -5.43
N ALA A 73 -14.12 -13.08 -5.48
CA ALA A 73 -14.51 -14.46 -5.75
C ALA A 73 -15.42 -15.00 -4.64
N ILE A 74 -15.10 -14.72 -3.40
CA ILE A 74 -15.93 -15.14 -2.26
C ILE A 74 -17.31 -14.50 -2.32
N ASP A 75 -17.38 -13.22 -2.62
CA ASP A 75 -18.65 -12.51 -2.73
C ASP A 75 -19.52 -13.08 -3.85
N ARG A 76 -18.91 -13.45 -4.96
CA ARG A 76 -19.64 -14.06 -6.07
C ARG A 76 -20.21 -15.43 -5.70
N ILE A 77 -19.44 -16.21 -4.95
CA ILE A 77 -19.93 -17.49 -4.45
C ILE A 77 -21.11 -17.31 -3.52
N ASN A 78 -21.00 -16.35 -2.60
CA ASN A 78 -22.07 -16.06 -1.66
C ASN A 78 -23.34 -15.59 -2.38
N ASP A 79 -23.19 -14.76 -3.38
CA ASP A 79 -24.32 -14.29 -4.18
C ASP A 79 -24.99 -15.42 -4.92
N SER A 80 -24.22 -16.43 -5.35
CA SER A 80 -24.78 -17.58 -6.04
C SER A 80 -25.65 -18.45 -5.13
N PHE A 81 -25.38 -18.42 -3.85
CA PHE A 81 -26.12 -19.21 -2.88
C PHE A 81 -27.20 -18.41 -2.14
N ALA A 82 -27.31 -17.15 -2.42
CA ALA A 82 -28.25 -16.29 -1.69
C ALA A 82 -29.70 -16.38 -2.25
#